data_f0a21278735bfd3c5b2ee91caa1dcc5f
#
_entry.id   f0a21278735bfd3c5b2ee91caa1dcc5f
#
_cell.length_a   1.000
_cell.length_b   1.000
_cell.length_c   1.000
_cell.angle_alpha   90.00
_cell.angle_beta   90.00
_cell.angle_gamma   90.00
#
_symmetry.space_group_name_H-M   'P 1'
#
loop_
_entity.id
_entity.type
_entity.pdbx_description
1 polymer ?
#
loop_
_entity_poly.entity_id
_entity_poly.type
_entity_poly.pdbx_seq_one_letter_code
_entity_poly.pdbx_strand_id
1 'polypeptide(L)'
;MDLRQQLHKVFLQSPKNLFDEFIQECQRWYSQPAHTLQEMRTRDNKKIRGDIFEDFCVLYLKEVKGFQEVWLLEDLPEEHLVQLSLKRRDMGIDIIVKHNEEWFAVQCKYKTPTSKKSYITWSALSTFYAMCLRTGPWAKFIVMTNCDYTRHQGPKGPKDLSICLGTFRSISSDEWLKLCNVSGNTLIKKPTESLTQEEIRALRLAYYESRASL
;
A
#
# COMPACT_ATOMS: atom_id res chain seq x y z
N MET A 1 -8.72 11.36 8.25
CA MET A 1 -8.28 10.37 9.28
C MET A 1 -6.95 9.81 8.80
N ASP A 2 -5.93 9.79 9.66
CA ASP A 2 -4.59 9.31 9.30
C ASP A 2 -4.61 7.82 8.96
N LEU A 3 -3.95 7.42 7.87
CA LEU A 3 -3.87 6.04 7.40
C LEU A 3 -3.29 5.11 8.48
N ARG A 4 -2.24 5.54 9.20
CA ARG A 4 -1.62 4.73 10.27
C ARG A 4 -2.60 4.44 11.41
N GLN A 5 -3.45 5.39 11.79
CA GLN A 5 -4.51 5.16 12.79
C GLN A 5 -5.53 4.14 12.31
N GLN A 6 -5.82 4.14 11.03
CA GLN A 6 -6.76 3.18 10.42
C GLN A 6 -6.16 1.78 10.37
N LEU A 7 -4.90 1.63 9.97
CA LEU A 7 -4.18 0.36 10.01
C LEU A 7 -4.09 -0.20 11.43
N HIS A 8 -3.88 0.68 12.41
CA HIS A 8 -3.88 0.30 13.83
C HIS A 8 -5.26 -0.19 14.29
N LYS A 9 -6.33 0.49 13.90
CA LYS A 9 -7.70 0.04 14.17
C LYS A 9 -7.96 -1.34 13.57
N VAL A 10 -7.57 -1.57 12.32
CA VAL A 10 -7.67 -2.89 11.68
C VAL A 10 -6.91 -3.94 12.47
N PHE A 11 -5.68 -3.65 12.89
CA PHE A 11 -4.86 -4.55 13.69
C PHE A 11 -5.55 -4.98 15.00
N LEU A 12 -6.17 -4.02 15.69
CA LEU A 12 -6.84 -4.27 16.97
C LEU A 12 -8.16 -5.05 16.83
N GLN A 13 -8.90 -4.84 15.75
CA GLN A 13 -10.27 -5.32 15.62
C GLN A 13 -10.43 -6.59 14.78
N SER A 14 -9.45 -6.93 13.93
CA SER A 14 -9.65 -8.01 12.96
C SER A 14 -9.21 -9.38 13.49
N PRO A 15 -10.09 -10.38 13.45
CA PRO A 15 -9.72 -11.79 13.63
C PRO A 15 -9.24 -12.45 12.32
N LYS A 16 -9.29 -11.72 11.19
CA LYS A 16 -9.00 -12.22 9.85
C LYS A 16 -7.64 -11.70 9.37
N ASN A 17 -7.31 -12.00 8.11
CA ASN A 17 -6.14 -11.42 7.48
C ASN A 17 -6.21 -9.89 7.48
N LEU A 18 -5.16 -9.23 8.01
CA LEU A 18 -5.16 -7.79 8.25
C LEU A 18 -5.25 -6.98 6.95
N PHE A 19 -4.62 -7.45 5.87
CA PHE A 19 -4.71 -6.76 4.58
C PHE A 19 -6.12 -6.86 3.98
N ASP A 20 -6.75 -8.03 4.06
CA ASP A 20 -8.14 -8.20 3.58
C ASP A 20 -9.11 -7.29 4.34
N GLU A 21 -8.95 -7.17 5.65
CA GLU A 21 -9.78 -6.29 6.47
C GLU A 21 -9.52 -4.81 6.16
N PHE A 22 -8.26 -4.42 5.97
CA PHE A 22 -7.92 -3.08 5.51
C PHE A 22 -8.62 -2.73 4.20
N ILE A 23 -8.60 -3.63 3.22
CA ILE A 23 -9.28 -3.43 1.93
C ILE A 23 -10.81 -3.32 2.13
N GLN A 24 -11.41 -4.10 3.04
CA GLN A 24 -12.83 -4.00 3.36
C GLN A 24 -13.17 -2.67 4.03
N GLU A 25 -12.34 -2.22 4.99
CA GLU A 25 -12.53 -0.90 5.62
C GLU A 25 -12.42 0.23 4.59
N CYS A 26 -11.44 0.17 3.68
CA CYS A 26 -11.37 1.12 2.56
C CYS A 26 -12.68 1.16 1.77
N GLN A 27 -13.33 0.03 1.54
CA GLN A 27 -14.61 0.00 0.85
C GLN A 27 -15.74 0.62 1.68
N ARG A 28 -15.82 0.32 2.98
CA ARG A 28 -16.85 0.86 3.88
C ARG A 28 -16.78 2.38 3.97
N TRP A 29 -15.57 2.95 4.08
CA TRP A 29 -15.40 4.40 4.17
C TRP A 29 -15.84 5.13 2.92
N TYR A 30 -15.68 4.54 1.75
CA TYR A 30 -16.02 5.15 0.47
C TYR A 30 -17.41 4.82 -0.03
N SER A 31 -18.08 3.86 0.61
CA SER A 31 -19.48 3.53 0.34
C SER A 31 -20.46 4.39 1.13
N GLN A 32 -19.97 5.33 1.96
CA GLN A 32 -20.84 6.23 2.67
C GLN A 32 -21.62 7.12 1.68
N PRO A 33 -22.94 7.27 1.85
CA PRO A 33 -23.73 8.10 0.96
C PRO A 33 -23.24 9.55 1.01
N ALA A 34 -23.18 10.20 -0.14
CA ALA A 34 -22.99 11.64 -0.20
C ALA A 34 -24.24 12.32 0.35
N HIS A 35 -24.09 13.24 1.28
CA HIS A 35 -25.22 13.94 1.92
C HIS A 35 -25.69 15.14 1.11
N THR A 36 -24.90 15.62 0.15
CA THR A 36 -25.25 16.75 -0.71
C THR A 36 -25.04 16.43 -2.19
N LEU A 37 -25.79 17.12 -3.08
CA LEU A 37 -25.62 17.02 -4.53
C LEU A 37 -24.22 17.47 -4.99
N GLN A 38 -23.58 18.37 -4.25
CA GLN A 38 -22.24 18.85 -4.54
C GLN A 38 -21.20 17.78 -4.20
N GLU A 39 -21.34 17.10 -3.07
CA GLU A 39 -20.51 15.93 -2.71
C GLU A 39 -20.65 14.79 -3.72
N MET A 40 -21.88 14.51 -4.20
CA MET A 40 -22.09 13.50 -5.23
C MET A 40 -21.35 13.80 -6.53
N ARG A 41 -21.23 15.07 -6.91
CA ARG A 41 -20.55 15.50 -8.15
C ARG A 41 -19.04 15.52 -8.03
N THR A 42 -18.51 15.83 -6.84
CA THR A 42 -17.06 15.98 -6.60
C THR A 42 -16.38 14.71 -6.09
N ARG A 43 -17.18 13.76 -5.58
CA ARG A 43 -16.66 12.55 -4.93
C ARG A 43 -16.34 11.46 -5.96
N ASP A 44 -15.10 11.41 -6.42
CA ASP A 44 -14.60 10.25 -7.18
C ASP A 44 -14.12 9.15 -6.22
N ASN A 45 -15.04 8.26 -5.85
CA ASN A 45 -14.75 7.12 -4.96
C ASN A 45 -13.69 6.15 -5.52
N LYS A 46 -13.45 6.15 -6.83
CA LYS A 46 -12.40 5.31 -7.43
C LYS A 46 -11.03 5.94 -7.21
N LYS A 47 -10.94 7.26 -7.44
CA LYS A 47 -9.70 8.00 -7.22
C LYS A 47 -9.27 7.88 -5.75
N ILE A 48 -10.15 8.22 -4.82
CA ILE A 48 -9.86 8.19 -3.38
C ILE A 48 -9.35 6.80 -2.92
N ARG A 49 -9.93 5.70 -3.43
CA ARG A 49 -9.44 4.34 -3.11
C ARG A 49 -8.07 4.04 -3.73
N GLY A 50 -7.80 4.60 -4.89
CA GLY A 50 -6.49 4.56 -5.52
C GLY A 50 -5.46 5.27 -4.66
N ASP A 51 -5.73 6.53 -4.29
CA ASP A 51 -4.84 7.38 -3.50
C ASP A 51 -4.46 6.71 -2.15
N ILE A 52 -5.43 6.13 -1.44
CA ILE A 52 -5.15 5.42 -0.17
C ILE A 52 -4.35 4.15 -0.38
N PHE A 53 -4.59 3.43 -1.46
CA PHE A 53 -3.78 2.27 -1.77
C PHE A 53 -2.34 2.68 -2.12
N GLU A 54 -2.14 3.82 -2.75
CA GLU A 54 -0.82 4.41 -3.01
C GLU A 54 -0.12 4.79 -1.71
N ASP A 55 -0.81 5.48 -0.80
CA ASP A 55 -0.30 5.79 0.54
C ASP A 55 0.09 4.53 1.32
N PHE A 56 -0.75 3.48 1.27
CA PHE A 56 -0.42 2.19 1.86
C PHE A 56 0.84 1.57 1.23
N CYS A 57 0.98 1.65 -0.09
CA CYS A 57 2.15 1.15 -0.80
C CYS A 57 3.42 1.91 -0.40
N VAL A 58 3.35 3.24 -0.22
CA VAL A 58 4.47 4.04 0.30
C VAL A 58 4.88 3.55 1.68
N LEU A 59 3.93 3.37 2.60
CA LEU A 59 4.23 2.86 3.94
C LEU A 59 4.84 1.45 3.90
N TYR A 60 4.29 0.56 3.08
CA TYR A 60 4.80 -0.79 2.91
C TYR A 60 6.25 -0.81 2.40
N LEU A 61 6.56 0.02 1.41
CA LEU A 61 7.91 0.12 0.87
C LEU A 61 8.91 0.68 1.90
N LYS A 62 8.50 1.66 2.70
CA LYS A 62 9.32 2.23 3.78
C LYS A 62 9.50 1.27 4.94
N GLU A 63 8.41 0.81 5.53
CA GLU A 63 8.42 0.18 6.85
C GLU A 63 8.64 -1.35 6.78
N VAL A 64 8.16 -2.00 5.72
CA VAL A 64 8.27 -3.45 5.56
C VAL A 64 9.45 -3.82 4.66
N LYS A 65 9.61 -3.13 3.52
CA LYS A 65 10.74 -3.38 2.61
C LYS A 65 12.03 -2.66 3.02
N GLY A 66 11.94 -1.67 3.90
CA GLY A 66 13.11 -0.94 4.40
C GLY A 66 13.78 -0.07 3.35
N PHE A 67 13.05 0.40 2.34
CA PHE A 67 13.61 1.32 1.36
C PHE A 67 13.87 2.68 2.00
N GLN A 68 15.02 3.27 1.67
CA GLN A 68 15.54 4.48 2.33
C GLN A 68 14.70 5.71 2.00
N GLU A 69 14.40 5.90 0.73
CA GLU A 69 13.69 7.07 0.24
C GLU A 69 12.55 6.62 -0.68
N VAL A 70 11.32 7.01 -0.34
CA VAL A 70 10.10 6.64 -1.07
C VAL A 70 9.19 7.86 -1.12
N TRP A 71 8.77 8.26 -2.31
CA TRP A 71 7.89 9.41 -2.54
C TRP A 71 6.73 9.05 -3.46
N LEU A 72 5.58 9.66 -3.25
CA LEU A 72 4.60 9.81 -4.31
C LEU A 72 5.21 10.72 -5.40
N LEU A 73 4.80 10.55 -6.65
CA LEU A 73 5.31 11.38 -7.75
C LEU A 73 5.07 12.88 -7.50
N GLU A 74 3.95 13.24 -6.87
CA GLU A 74 3.62 14.61 -6.54
C GLU A 74 4.54 15.23 -5.49
N ASP A 75 5.10 14.41 -4.59
CA ASP A 75 5.98 14.83 -3.49
C ASP A 75 7.47 14.72 -3.85
N LEU A 76 7.81 14.23 -5.05
CA LEU A 76 9.20 14.05 -5.46
C LEU A 76 9.93 15.40 -5.54
N PRO A 77 11.12 15.58 -4.91
CA PRO A 77 11.94 16.80 -5.06
C PRO A 77 12.21 17.16 -6.52
N GLU A 78 12.22 18.45 -6.82
CA GLU A 78 12.39 18.97 -8.20
C GLU A 78 13.69 18.51 -8.86
N GLU A 79 14.77 18.42 -8.08
CA GLU A 79 16.07 17.90 -8.53
C GLU A 79 15.97 16.46 -9.06
N HIS A 80 15.19 15.62 -8.41
CA HIS A 80 14.97 14.23 -8.82
C HIS A 80 14.03 14.12 -10.02
N LEU A 81 13.04 15.01 -10.13
CA LEU A 81 12.21 15.11 -11.35
C LEU A 81 13.08 15.37 -12.57
N VAL A 82 13.99 16.35 -12.48
CA VAL A 82 14.92 16.69 -13.57
C VAL A 82 15.87 15.53 -13.85
N GLN A 83 16.47 14.95 -12.81
CA GLN A 83 17.42 13.83 -12.93
C GLN A 83 16.79 12.63 -13.64
N LEU A 84 15.52 12.32 -13.33
CA LEU A 84 14.81 11.17 -13.87
C LEU A 84 14.04 11.49 -15.16
N SER A 85 14.08 12.72 -15.65
CA SER A 85 13.30 13.22 -16.80
C SER A 85 11.79 13.03 -16.59
N LEU A 86 11.31 13.24 -15.36
CA LEU A 86 9.91 13.14 -14.97
C LEU A 86 9.22 14.51 -14.96
N LYS A 87 7.91 14.50 -15.00
CA LYS A 87 7.04 15.67 -14.78
C LYS A 87 6.05 15.34 -13.67
N ARG A 88 5.60 16.36 -12.90
CA ARG A 88 4.58 16.18 -11.84
C ARG A 88 3.19 15.78 -12.35
N ARG A 89 3.02 15.55 -13.63
CA ARG A 89 1.78 15.00 -14.17
C ARG A 89 1.76 13.49 -13.94
N ASP A 90 0.58 12.97 -13.66
CA ASP A 90 0.34 11.52 -13.74
C ASP A 90 0.77 11.02 -15.13
N MET A 91 1.81 10.21 -15.11
CA MET A 91 2.44 9.60 -16.28
C MET A 91 2.41 8.08 -16.21
N GLY A 92 1.59 7.53 -15.28
CA GLY A 92 1.54 6.10 -15.02
C GLY A 92 2.67 5.59 -14.11
N ILE A 93 3.46 6.48 -13.49
CA ILE A 93 4.37 6.18 -12.39
C ILE A 93 3.79 6.89 -11.17
N ASP A 94 3.44 6.14 -10.12
CA ASP A 94 2.76 6.69 -8.94
C ASP A 94 3.75 6.94 -7.80
N ILE A 95 4.74 6.04 -7.61
CA ILE A 95 5.72 6.12 -6.54
C ILE A 95 7.13 5.99 -7.11
N ILE A 96 8.05 6.78 -6.58
CA ILE A 96 9.48 6.71 -6.88
C ILE A 96 10.21 6.26 -5.62
N VAL A 97 11.15 5.34 -5.80
CA VAL A 97 11.99 4.83 -4.73
C VAL A 97 13.45 5.06 -5.07
N LYS A 98 14.24 5.53 -4.10
CA LYS A 98 15.70 5.51 -4.14
C LYS A 98 16.21 4.63 -3.00
N HIS A 99 17.05 3.66 -3.33
CA HIS A 99 17.64 2.75 -2.36
C HIS A 99 18.99 2.25 -2.87
N ASN A 100 20.05 2.39 -2.05
CA ASN A 100 21.43 2.06 -2.42
C ASN A 100 21.86 2.69 -3.75
N GLU A 101 21.54 3.98 -3.94
CA GLU A 101 21.80 4.78 -5.14
C GLU A 101 21.08 4.27 -6.42
N GLU A 102 20.21 3.29 -6.30
CA GLU A 102 19.38 2.78 -7.39
C GLU A 102 17.96 3.36 -7.35
N TRP A 103 17.39 3.63 -8.53
CA TRP A 103 16.04 4.15 -8.69
C TRP A 103 15.08 3.06 -9.12
N PHE A 104 13.90 3.02 -8.49
CA PHE A 104 12.83 2.11 -8.86
C PHE A 104 11.56 2.91 -9.18
N ALA A 105 10.93 2.58 -10.31
CA ALA A 105 9.63 3.11 -10.69
C ALA A 105 8.54 2.17 -10.19
N VAL A 106 7.49 2.71 -9.57
CA VAL A 106 6.38 1.92 -9.02
C VAL A 106 5.06 2.41 -9.59
N GLN A 107 4.22 1.48 -10.05
CA GLN A 107 2.83 1.71 -10.41
C GLN A 107 1.92 0.97 -9.44
N CYS A 108 0.96 1.69 -8.87
CA CYS A 108 -0.08 1.15 -8.02
C CYS A 108 -1.37 0.91 -8.82
N LYS A 109 -2.01 -0.22 -8.63
CA LYS A 109 -3.31 -0.53 -9.25
C LYS A 109 -4.25 -1.16 -8.24
N TYR A 110 -5.23 -0.37 -7.79
CA TYR A 110 -6.32 -0.86 -6.96
C TYR A 110 -7.48 -1.37 -7.81
N LYS A 111 -8.01 -2.53 -7.47
CA LYS A 111 -9.26 -3.06 -8.01
C LYS A 111 -10.25 -3.33 -6.88
N THR A 112 -11.52 -3.03 -7.11
CA THR A 112 -12.58 -3.45 -6.19
C THR A 112 -12.56 -4.98 -6.08
N PRO A 113 -12.41 -5.55 -4.87
CA PRO A 113 -12.40 -6.99 -4.68
C PRO A 113 -13.68 -7.65 -5.21
N THR A 114 -13.51 -8.84 -5.74
CA THR A 114 -14.60 -9.70 -6.21
C THR A 114 -14.41 -11.10 -5.66
N SER A 115 -15.45 -11.94 -5.73
CA SER A 115 -15.36 -13.35 -5.32
C SER A 115 -14.49 -14.20 -6.24
N LYS A 116 -14.16 -13.69 -7.43
CA LYS A 116 -13.32 -14.38 -8.42
C LYS A 116 -11.88 -13.88 -8.34
N LYS A 117 -10.92 -14.71 -8.75
CA LYS A 117 -9.53 -14.30 -8.92
C LYS A 117 -9.44 -13.07 -9.83
N SER A 118 -8.73 -12.06 -9.37
CA SER A 118 -8.57 -10.78 -10.06
C SER A 118 -7.13 -10.63 -10.58
N TYR A 119 -6.98 -9.87 -11.65
CA TYR A 119 -5.65 -9.60 -12.22
C TYR A 119 -5.61 -8.23 -12.90
N ILE A 120 -4.41 -7.70 -13.04
CA ILE A 120 -4.12 -6.50 -13.84
C ILE A 120 -3.64 -6.95 -15.21
N THR A 121 -4.25 -6.41 -16.27
CA THR A 121 -3.87 -6.73 -17.65
C THR A 121 -2.64 -5.94 -18.08
N TRP A 122 -1.90 -6.44 -19.07
CA TRP A 122 -0.82 -5.71 -19.71
C TRP A 122 -1.27 -4.34 -20.23
N SER A 123 -2.43 -4.27 -20.87
CA SER A 123 -2.95 -3.00 -21.41
C SER A 123 -3.14 -1.94 -20.32
N ALA A 124 -3.50 -2.34 -19.08
CA ALA A 124 -3.62 -1.44 -17.95
C ALA A 124 -2.26 -0.93 -17.41
N LEU A 125 -1.16 -1.55 -17.83
CA LEU A 125 0.21 -1.22 -17.44
C LEU A 125 1.03 -0.62 -18.60
N SER A 126 0.46 -0.52 -19.79
CA SER A 126 1.20 -0.10 -21.00
C SER A 126 1.80 1.30 -20.87
N THR A 127 1.07 2.25 -20.31
CA THR A 127 1.56 3.62 -20.05
C THR A 127 2.73 3.61 -19.06
N PHE A 128 2.63 2.85 -17.98
CA PHE A 128 3.71 2.69 -17.00
C PHE A 128 5.01 2.22 -17.66
N TYR A 129 4.94 1.12 -18.42
CA TYR A 129 6.13 0.59 -19.08
C TYR A 129 6.66 1.53 -20.17
N ALA A 130 5.78 2.19 -20.93
CA ALA A 130 6.19 3.19 -21.91
C ALA A 130 6.93 4.36 -21.24
N MET A 131 6.48 4.80 -20.07
CA MET A 131 7.16 5.85 -19.31
C MET A 131 8.49 5.38 -18.74
N CYS A 132 8.56 4.18 -18.17
CA CYS A 132 9.81 3.61 -17.67
C CYS A 132 10.89 3.47 -18.75
N LEU A 133 10.51 3.25 -20.01
CA LEU A 133 11.44 3.19 -21.13
C LEU A 133 11.95 4.57 -21.57
N ARG A 134 11.27 5.66 -21.22
CA ARG A 134 11.56 7.03 -21.63
C ARG A 134 12.16 7.88 -20.53
N THR A 135 12.18 7.39 -19.31
CA THR A 135 12.59 8.09 -18.08
C THR A 135 13.57 7.23 -17.29
N GLY A 136 14.08 7.74 -16.21
CA GLY A 136 15.02 7.01 -15.37
C GLY A 136 16.43 7.57 -15.43
N PRO A 137 17.42 6.80 -14.97
CA PRO A 137 17.57 5.34 -15.05
C PRO A 137 16.81 4.55 -13.97
N TRP A 138 16.21 3.42 -14.35
CA TRP A 138 15.50 2.53 -13.43
C TRP A 138 16.20 1.18 -13.29
N ALA A 139 16.44 0.75 -12.04
CA ALA A 139 16.93 -0.58 -11.73
C ALA A 139 15.79 -1.62 -11.76
N LYS A 140 14.58 -1.23 -11.33
CA LYS A 140 13.38 -2.08 -11.32
C LYS A 140 12.13 -1.32 -11.73
N PHE A 141 11.18 -2.06 -12.30
CA PHE A 141 9.81 -1.65 -12.58
C PHE A 141 8.89 -2.45 -11.66
N ILE A 142 8.27 -1.80 -10.69
CA ILE A 142 7.49 -2.48 -9.66
C ILE A 142 6.01 -2.19 -9.90
N VAL A 143 5.21 -3.26 -9.99
CA VAL A 143 3.75 -3.14 -10.02
C VAL A 143 3.21 -3.63 -8.69
N MET A 144 2.49 -2.78 -7.96
CA MET A 144 1.83 -3.10 -6.71
C MET A 144 0.32 -3.13 -6.89
N THR A 145 -0.33 -4.22 -6.47
CA THR A 145 -1.77 -4.37 -6.66
C THR A 145 -2.42 -5.27 -5.62
N ASN A 146 -3.66 -4.95 -5.25
CA ASN A 146 -4.51 -5.82 -4.43
C ASN A 146 -5.15 -6.97 -5.24
N CYS A 147 -4.74 -7.19 -6.49
CA CYS A 147 -5.14 -8.34 -7.30
C CYS A 147 -4.26 -9.55 -7.02
N ASP A 148 -4.75 -10.74 -7.40
CA ASP A 148 -4.02 -12.00 -7.23
C ASP A 148 -2.72 -12.05 -8.05
N TYR A 149 -2.72 -11.47 -9.26
CA TYR A 149 -1.54 -11.46 -10.15
C TYR A 149 -1.60 -10.35 -11.20
N THR A 150 -0.46 -10.13 -11.87
CA THR A 150 -0.35 -9.31 -13.09
C THR A 150 -0.20 -10.21 -14.31
N ARG A 151 -0.95 -9.93 -15.37
CA ARG A 151 -0.89 -10.69 -16.63
C ARG A 151 -0.01 -9.96 -17.63
N HIS A 152 1.12 -10.55 -17.98
CA HIS A 152 2.05 -10.05 -18.99
C HIS A 152 1.77 -10.70 -20.36
N GLN A 153 2.14 -9.99 -21.43
CA GLN A 153 2.25 -10.58 -22.77
C GLN A 153 3.68 -11.07 -22.94
N GLY A 154 3.92 -12.35 -22.70
CA GLY A 154 5.26 -12.94 -22.72
C GLY A 154 5.94 -13.03 -21.34
N PRO A 155 7.22 -13.45 -21.31
CA PRO A 155 7.98 -13.59 -20.08
C PRO A 155 8.21 -12.23 -19.42
N LYS A 156 8.29 -12.22 -18.10
CA LYS A 156 8.68 -11.01 -17.33
C LYS A 156 10.12 -10.62 -17.67
N GLY A 157 10.35 -9.35 -17.88
CA GLY A 157 11.70 -8.82 -18.01
C GLY A 157 12.51 -8.92 -16.71
N PRO A 158 13.85 -8.84 -16.77
CA PRO A 158 14.70 -8.95 -15.59
C PRO A 158 14.51 -7.79 -14.60
N LYS A 159 13.92 -6.70 -15.02
CA LYS A 159 13.60 -5.54 -14.18
C LYS A 159 12.20 -5.61 -13.59
N ASP A 160 11.33 -6.49 -14.07
CA ASP A 160 9.91 -6.53 -13.68
C ASP A 160 9.72 -7.23 -12.33
N LEU A 161 9.09 -6.54 -11.41
CA LEU A 161 8.67 -7.06 -10.11
C LEU A 161 7.16 -6.79 -9.91
N SER A 162 6.44 -7.78 -9.42
CA SER A 162 5.03 -7.63 -9.05
C SER A 162 4.84 -7.97 -7.58
N ILE A 163 4.24 -7.05 -6.83
CA ILE A 163 3.80 -7.21 -5.45
C ILE A 163 2.28 -7.30 -5.50
N CYS A 164 1.74 -8.48 -5.30
CA CYS A 164 0.33 -8.80 -5.47
C CYS A 164 -0.33 -9.17 -4.14
N LEU A 165 -1.62 -9.45 -4.16
CA LEU A 165 -2.45 -9.77 -3.00
C LEU A 165 -1.82 -10.80 -2.05
N GLY A 166 -1.23 -11.89 -2.58
CA GLY A 166 -0.58 -12.91 -1.77
C GLY A 166 0.57 -12.37 -0.91
N THR A 167 1.37 -11.44 -1.47
CA THR A 167 2.46 -10.77 -0.73
C THR A 167 1.92 -9.88 0.39
N PHE A 168 0.86 -9.12 0.13
CA PHE A 168 0.27 -8.28 1.17
C PHE A 168 -0.41 -9.10 2.28
N ARG A 169 -1.02 -10.23 1.92
CA ARG A 169 -1.60 -11.15 2.91
C ARG A 169 -0.55 -11.83 3.79
N SER A 170 0.69 -11.93 3.32
CA SER A 170 1.80 -12.51 4.09
C SER A 170 2.51 -11.53 5.02
N ILE A 171 2.07 -10.27 5.10
CA ILE A 171 2.60 -9.30 6.07
C ILE A 171 2.35 -9.84 7.49
N SER A 172 3.42 -10.03 8.24
CA SER A 172 3.36 -10.51 9.62
C SER A 172 2.77 -9.46 10.58
N SER A 173 2.34 -9.89 11.76
CA SER A 173 1.84 -8.97 12.78
C SER A 173 2.89 -7.92 13.19
N ASP A 174 4.16 -8.31 13.28
CA ASP A 174 5.26 -7.38 13.63
C ASP A 174 5.50 -6.34 12.53
N GLU A 175 5.46 -6.75 11.26
CA GLU A 175 5.54 -5.84 10.13
C GLU A 175 4.31 -4.91 10.07
N TRP A 176 3.13 -5.43 10.41
CA TRP A 176 1.94 -4.61 10.49
C TRP A 176 2.02 -3.53 11.58
N LEU A 177 2.59 -3.87 12.74
CA LEU A 177 2.86 -2.88 13.80
C LEU A 177 3.81 -1.77 13.34
N LYS A 178 4.83 -2.09 12.53
CA LYS A 178 5.68 -1.06 11.90
C LYS A 178 4.86 -0.12 11.01
N LEU A 179 3.95 -0.65 10.18
CA LEU A 179 3.06 0.16 9.36
C LEU A 179 2.21 1.12 10.21
N CYS A 180 1.79 0.70 11.40
CA CYS A 180 1.04 1.53 12.35
C CYS A 180 1.91 2.57 13.08
N ASN A 181 3.24 2.51 12.96
CA ASN A 181 4.19 3.30 13.76
C ASN A 181 4.00 3.12 15.29
N VAL A 182 3.62 1.92 15.69
CA VAL A 182 3.55 1.54 17.10
C VAL A 182 4.89 0.94 17.46
N SER A 183 5.70 1.71 18.21
CA SER A 183 6.98 1.20 18.72
C SER A 183 6.71 0.02 19.64
N GLY A 184 7.28 -1.15 19.32
CA GLY A 184 7.08 -2.41 20.05
C GLY A 184 7.48 -2.39 21.54
N ASN A 185 7.97 -1.27 22.06
CA ASN A 185 8.33 -1.09 23.47
C ASN A 185 7.14 -0.99 24.42
N THR A 186 5.91 -0.85 23.93
CA THR A 186 4.73 -0.71 24.80
C THR A 186 3.98 -2.04 25.01
N LEU A 187 4.23 -3.07 24.21
CA LEU A 187 3.38 -4.28 24.24
C LEU A 187 4.09 -5.64 24.26
N ILE A 188 5.41 -5.76 24.03
CA ILE A 188 6.03 -7.09 23.97
C ILE A 188 7.38 -7.13 24.69
N LYS A 189 7.36 -7.48 25.98
CA LYS A 189 8.48 -8.14 26.64
C LYS A 189 8.25 -9.66 26.54
N LYS A 190 8.57 -10.27 25.40
CA LYS A 190 8.90 -11.71 25.31
C LYS A 190 9.66 -11.99 24.01
N PRO A 191 10.68 -12.86 24.04
CA PRO A 191 11.42 -13.24 22.84
C PRO A 191 10.60 -14.25 22.02
N THR A 192 10.53 -14.01 20.75
CA THR A 192 10.40 -14.92 19.60
C THR A 192 9.73 -16.31 19.84
N GLU A 193 8.55 -16.35 20.40
CA GLU A 193 7.60 -17.40 20.16
C GLU A 193 6.39 -16.78 19.45
N SER A 194 5.98 -17.38 18.38
CA SER A 194 4.81 -16.93 17.60
C SER A 194 3.59 -16.85 18.53
N LEU A 195 3.17 -15.64 18.88
CA LEU A 195 1.98 -15.41 19.67
C LEU A 195 0.80 -16.15 19.03
N THR A 196 0.08 -16.89 19.83
CA THR A 196 -1.16 -17.55 19.40
C THR A 196 -2.20 -16.49 19.03
N GLN A 197 -3.16 -16.85 18.21
CA GLN A 197 -4.28 -15.98 17.82
C GLN A 197 -5.04 -15.44 19.07
N GLU A 198 -5.09 -16.22 20.16
CA GLU A 198 -5.71 -15.83 21.42
C GLU A 198 -4.89 -14.79 22.19
N GLU A 199 -3.57 -14.92 22.22
CA GLU A 199 -2.67 -13.94 22.84
C GLU A 199 -2.69 -12.62 22.09
N ILE A 200 -2.70 -12.63 20.75
CA ILE A 200 -2.87 -11.43 19.92
C ILE A 200 -4.22 -10.75 20.23
N ARG A 201 -5.28 -11.54 20.41
CA ARG A 201 -6.62 -11.04 20.76
C ARG A 201 -6.66 -10.43 22.16
N ALA A 202 -6.01 -11.05 23.15
CA ALA A 202 -5.91 -10.55 24.51
C ALA A 202 -5.13 -9.22 24.58
N LEU A 203 -4.00 -9.14 23.89
CA LEU A 203 -3.21 -7.90 23.78
C LEU A 203 -4.01 -6.77 23.10
N ARG A 204 -4.79 -7.09 22.07
CA ARG A 204 -5.69 -6.16 21.41
C ARG A 204 -6.77 -5.61 22.37
N LEU A 205 -7.37 -6.48 23.20
CA LEU A 205 -8.36 -6.11 24.21
C LEU A 205 -7.79 -5.24 25.32
N ALA A 206 -6.64 -5.62 25.88
CA ALA A 206 -5.96 -4.85 26.94
C ALA A 206 -5.62 -3.43 26.53
N TYR A 207 -5.22 -3.23 25.25
CA TYR A 207 -5.00 -1.88 24.69
C TYR A 207 -6.30 -1.04 24.63
N TYR A 208 -7.43 -1.66 24.34
CA TYR A 208 -8.74 -1.00 24.33
C TYR A 208 -9.17 -0.54 25.71
N GLU A 209 -9.01 -1.41 26.69
CA GLU A 209 -9.40 -1.16 28.10
C GLU A 209 -8.57 0.00 28.69
N SER A 210 -7.28 0.06 28.37
CA SER A 210 -6.40 1.14 28.82
C SER A 210 -6.76 2.53 28.28
N ARG A 211 -7.50 2.59 27.16
CA ARG A 211 -7.97 3.86 26.54
C ARG A 211 -9.40 4.25 26.85
N ALA A 212 -10.21 3.33 27.33
CA ALA A 212 -11.57 3.58 27.78
C ALA A 212 -11.58 4.20 29.19
N SER A 213 -10.44 4.22 29.87
CA SER A 213 -10.28 4.71 31.25
C SER A 213 -9.62 6.12 31.31
N LEU A 214 -9.45 6.79 30.18
CA LEU A 214 -9.00 8.18 30.01
C LEU A 214 -10.08 9.03 29.33
#